data_0f7c0ccae81834e884e1312e39412eb2
#
_entry.id   0f7c0ccae81834e884e1312e39412eb2
#
_cell.length_a   1.000
_cell.length_b   1.000
_cell.length_c   1.000
_cell.angle_alpha   90.00
_cell.angle_beta   90.00
_cell.angle_gamma   90.00
#
_symmetry.space_group_name_H-M   'P 1'
#
loop_
_entity.id
_entity.type
_entity.pdbx_description
1 polymer ?
#
loop_
_entity_poly.entity_id
_entity_poly.type
_entity_poly.pdbx_seq_one_letter_code
_entity_poly.pdbx_strand_id
1 'polypeptide(L)'
;MLPITHTQIESLLGTRINDLSVYQKAFQHKSAMKEYEWITESYETLEFIGDSVLGFVITKFLFDRYESRAEGFLTKARTKLVRGEMLAGIARKLGLHEHVIMDEKGMRNSWNENPKILEDVFEALVGALYLDQGLLHAKQFVLSVFTNPE
;
A
#
# COMPACT_ATOMS: atom_id res chain seq x y z
N MET A 1 -13.23 -15.99 -5.53
CA MET A 1 -12.63 -14.67 -5.54
C MET A 1 -11.43 -14.63 -6.49
N LEU A 2 -11.36 -13.61 -7.33
CA LEU A 2 -10.32 -13.52 -8.35
C LEU A 2 -9.23 -12.53 -7.97
N PRO A 3 -7.97 -12.81 -8.31
CA PRO A 3 -6.88 -11.87 -8.04
C PRO A 3 -7.02 -10.63 -8.95
N ILE A 4 -6.44 -9.53 -8.48
CA ILE A 4 -6.43 -8.28 -9.24
C ILE A 4 -5.73 -8.50 -10.58
N THR A 5 -6.25 -7.86 -11.62
CA THR A 5 -5.72 -8.05 -12.98
C THR A 5 -4.66 -7.00 -13.34
N HIS A 6 -3.93 -7.27 -14.41
CA HIS A 6 -2.93 -6.34 -14.96
C HIS A 6 -3.56 -4.96 -15.23
N THR A 7 -4.70 -4.95 -15.92
CA THR A 7 -5.39 -3.70 -16.26
C THR A 7 -5.83 -2.94 -15.01
N GLN A 8 -6.33 -3.65 -14.01
CA GLN A 8 -6.76 -3.02 -12.77
C GLN A 8 -5.60 -2.37 -12.03
N ILE A 9 -4.45 -3.04 -11.95
CA ILE A 9 -3.27 -2.48 -11.30
C ILE A 9 -2.76 -1.26 -12.05
N GLU A 10 -2.65 -1.33 -13.36
CA GLU A 10 -2.16 -0.18 -14.14
C GLU A 10 -3.08 1.02 -14.00
N SER A 11 -4.39 0.78 -13.99
CA SER A 11 -5.35 1.85 -13.78
C SER A 11 -5.21 2.47 -12.39
N LEU A 12 -5.00 1.64 -11.38
CA LEU A 12 -4.88 2.08 -10.00
C LEU A 12 -3.60 2.90 -9.75
N LEU A 13 -2.48 2.46 -10.35
CA LEU A 13 -1.19 3.14 -10.16
C LEU A 13 -0.95 4.29 -11.14
N GLY A 14 -1.68 4.30 -12.26
CA GLY A 14 -1.48 5.30 -13.30
C GLY A 14 -0.18 5.10 -14.09
N THR A 15 0.35 3.89 -14.10
CA THR A 15 1.58 3.56 -14.82
C THR A 15 1.58 2.11 -15.27
N ARG A 16 2.44 1.77 -16.21
CA ARG A 16 2.62 0.39 -16.66
C ARG A 16 3.37 -0.42 -15.60
N ILE A 17 3.11 -1.72 -15.59
CA ILE A 17 3.79 -2.64 -14.67
C ILE A 17 4.52 -3.73 -15.46
N ASN A 18 5.53 -4.34 -14.82
CA ASN A 18 6.30 -5.43 -15.43
C ASN A 18 5.85 -6.79 -14.90
N ASP A 19 5.77 -6.94 -13.57
CA ASP A 19 5.49 -8.22 -12.93
C ASP A 19 4.18 -8.16 -12.15
N LEU A 20 3.11 -8.67 -12.76
CA LEU A 20 1.79 -8.70 -12.14
C LEU A 20 1.79 -9.47 -10.82
N SER A 21 2.58 -10.55 -10.72
CA SER A 21 2.53 -11.43 -9.56
C SER A 21 2.90 -10.72 -8.24
N VAL A 22 3.83 -9.77 -8.28
CA VAL A 22 4.21 -9.07 -7.04
C VAL A 22 3.06 -8.19 -6.55
N TYR A 23 2.27 -7.63 -7.46
CA TYR A 23 1.11 -6.83 -7.06
C TYR A 23 -0.02 -7.72 -6.56
N GLN A 24 -0.23 -8.87 -7.18
CA GLN A 24 -1.25 -9.81 -6.70
C GLN A 24 -0.94 -10.25 -5.27
N LYS A 25 0.33 -10.52 -4.97
CA LYS A 25 0.77 -10.87 -3.63
C LYS A 25 0.43 -9.77 -2.61
N ALA A 26 0.49 -8.51 -3.02
CA ALA A 26 0.20 -7.38 -2.13
C ALA A 26 -1.23 -7.39 -1.59
N PHE A 27 -2.14 -8.14 -2.21
CA PHE A 27 -3.53 -8.24 -1.79
C PHE A 27 -3.88 -9.58 -1.14
N GLN A 28 -2.89 -10.43 -0.88
CA GLN A 28 -3.12 -11.77 -0.34
C GLN A 28 -2.92 -11.79 1.18
N HIS A 29 -4.05 -11.85 1.91
CA HIS A 29 -4.01 -11.98 3.36
C HIS A 29 -3.56 -13.40 3.72
N LYS A 30 -2.85 -13.53 4.85
CA LYS A 30 -2.34 -14.85 5.27
C LYS A 30 -3.44 -15.89 5.46
N SER A 31 -4.65 -15.47 5.84
CA SER A 31 -5.76 -16.42 6.02
C SER A 31 -6.11 -17.16 4.73
N ALA A 32 -5.85 -16.55 3.58
CA ALA A 32 -6.16 -17.15 2.29
C ALA A 32 -5.24 -18.31 1.94
N MET A 33 -4.06 -18.40 2.57
CA MET A 33 -3.09 -19.44 2.27
C MET A 33 -3.60 -20.85 2.63
N LYS A 34 -4.52 -20.93 3.59
CA LYS A 34 -5.10 -22.22 3.99
C LYS A 34 -6.22 -22.66 3.05
N GLU A 35 -6.89 -21.71 2.41
CA GLU A 35 -8.08 -21.97 1.61
C GLU A 35 -7.78 -22.14 0.13
N TYR A 36 -6.75 -21.44 -0.38
CA TYR A 36 -6.40 -21.45 -1.80
C TYR A 36 -4.99 -22.00 -1.99
N GLU A 37 -4.88 -23.15 -2.64
CA GLU A 37 -3.58 -23.80 -2.87
C GLU A 37 -2.63 -22.91 -3.68
N TRP A 38 -3.17 -22.09 -4.57
CA TRP A 38 -2.36 -21.22 -5.42
C TRP A 38 -1.78 -20.02 -4.66
N ILE A 39 -2.23 -19.77 -3.43
CA ILE A 39 -1.70 -18.70 -2.59
C ILE A 39 -0.67 -19.29 -1.64
N THR A 40 0.61 -19.06 -1.93
CA THR A 40 1.72 -19.59 -1.15
C THR A 40 2.40 -18.56 -0.27
N GLU A 41 2.07 -17.27 -0.44
CA GLU A 41 2.66 -16.18 0.31
C GLU A 41 1.59 -15.14 0.65
N SER A 42 1.82 -14.40 1.74
CA SER A 42 0.96 -13.30 2.10
C SER A 42 1.63 -11.97 1.75
N TYR A 43 0.92 -10.86 1.97
CA TYR A 43 1.43 -9.52 1.72
C TYR A 43 2.46 -9.06 2.75
N GLU A 44 2.70 -9.83 3.80
CA GLU A 44 3.48 -9.37 4.95
C GLU A 44 4.90 -8.88 4.63
N THR A 45 5.62 -9.58 3.75
CA THR A 45 6.97 -9.14 3.39
C THR A 45 6.96 -7.90 2.51
N LEU A 46 5.95 -7.74 1.68
CA LEU A 46 5.79 -6.53 0.87
C LEU A 46 5.41 -5.34 1.76
N GLU A 47 4.56 -5.56 2.74
CA GLU A 47 4.22 -4.55 3.74
C GLU A 47 5.48 -4.09 4.48
N PHE A 48 6.33 -5.03 4.85
CA PHE A 48 7.57 -4.73 5.58
C PHE A 48 8.46 -3.76 4.81
N ILE A 49 8.76 -4.07 3.55
CA ILE A 49 9.59 -3.17 2.74
C ILE A 49 8.85 -1.89 2.37
N GLY A 50 7.54 -2.02 2.12
CA GLY A 50 6.71 -0.86 1.76
C GLY A 50 6.64 0.19 2.86
N ASP A 51 6.62 -0.25 4.12
CA ASP A 51 6.65 0.66 5.26
C ASP A 51 7.90 1.53 5.22
N SER A 52 9.05 0.93 4.94
CA SER A 52 10.32 1.66 4.86
C SER A 52 10.37 2.61 3.67
N VAL A 53 9.88 2.16 2.51
CA VAL A 53 9.85 3.01 1.30
C VAL A 53 8.92 4.20 1.53
N LEU A 54 7.74 3.96 2.06
CA LEU A 54 6.77 5.02 2.36
C LEU A 54 7.37 6.04 3.33
N GLY A 55 7.97 5.54 4.41
CA GLY A 55 8.59 6.40 5.41
C GLY A 55 9.69 7.27 4.82
N PHE A 56 10.54 6.69 3.97
CA PHE A 56 11.60 7.45 3.32
C PHE A 56 11.05 8.51 2.37
N VAL A 57 10.08 8.15 1.54
CA VAL A 57 9.50 9.09 0.57
C VAL A 57 8.86 10.28 1.29
N ILE A 58 8.09 10.02 2.34
CA ILE A 58 7.44 11.09 3.11
C ILE A 58 8.47 11.93 3.85
N THR A 59 9.50 11.29 4.42
CA THR A 59 10.57 12.01 5.11
C THR A 59 11.28 12.98 4.16
N LYS A 60 11.65 12.50 2.97
CA LYS A 60 12.32 13.34 1.99
C LYS A 60 11.45 14.49 1.50
N PHE A 61 10.16 14.20 1.27
CA PHE A 61 9.19 15.22 0.87
C PHE A 61 9.10 16.34 1.92
N LEU A 62 8.99 15.97 3.20
CA LEU A 62 8.88 16.93 4.29
C LEU A 62 10.18 17.72 4.46
N PHE A 63 11.31 17.03 4.36
CA PHE A 63 12.62 17.67 4.46
C PHE A 63 12.77 18.77 3.41
N ASP A 64 12.41 18.47 2.18
CA ASP A 64 12.52 19.43 1.08
C ASP A 64 11.54 20.59 1.20
N ARG A 65 10.31 20.29 1.66
CA ARG A 65 9.26 21.29 1.75
C ARG A 65 9.47 22.28 2.91
N TYR A 66 10.04 21.78 4.00
CA TYR A 66 10.20 22.56 5.24
C TYR A 66 11.67 22.66 5.65
N GLU A 67 12.53 23.10 4.73
CA GLU A 67 13.98 23.15 4.93
C GLU A 67 14.43 23.92 6.18
N SER A 68 13.71 24.97 6.55
CA SER A 68 14.09 25.80 7.68
C SER A 68 13.50 25.34 9.01
N ARG A 69 12.77 24.23 9.02
CA ARG A 69 12.13 23.73 10.23
C ARG A 69 13.01 22.74 10.97
N ALA A 70 12.81 22.69 12.28
CA ALA A 70 13.57 21.80 13.15
C ALA A 70 13.08 20.37 13.04
N GLU A 71 13.94 19.44 13.48
CA GLU A 71 13.66 18.01 13.43
C GLU A 71 12.36 17.62 14.16
N GLY A 72 12.04 18.28 15.28
CA GLY A 72 10.81 17.99 16.02
C GLY A 72 9.55 18.28 15.21
N PHE A 73 9.55 19.38 14.45
CA PHE A 73 8.43 19.69 13.56
C PHE A 73 8.29 18.63 12.46
N LEU A 74 9.41 18.26 11.85
CA LEU A 74 9.41 17.26 10.76
C LEU A 74 8.93 15.89 11.24
N THR A 75 9.37 15.48 12.42
CA THR A 75 8.96 14.21 13.01
C THR A 75 7.45 14.17 13.26
N LYS A 76 6.90 15.26 13.81
CA LYS A 76 5.45 15.34 14.04
C LYS A 76 4.66 15.32 12.75
N ALA A 77 5.13 16.06 11.73
CA ALA A 77 4.46 16.09 10.44
C ALA A 77 4.45 14.70 9.78
N ARG A 78 5.57 13.98 9.85
CA ARG A 78 5.66 12.63 9.30
C ARG A 78 4.69 11.69 10.03
N THR A 79 4.66 11.74 11.36
CA THR A 79 3.78 10.90 12.15
C THR A 79 2.31 11.09 11.74
N LYS A 80 1.89 12.33 11.51
CA LYS A 80 0.52 12.61 11.08
C LYS A 80 0.21 12.03 9.71
N LEU A 81 1.15 12.11 8.77
CA LEU A 81 0.93 11.64 7.40
C LEU A 81 0.92 10.13 7.29
N VAL A 82 1.75 9.42 8.06
CA VAL A 82 1.87 7.96 7.93
C VAL A 82 1.10 7.17 9.00
N ARG A 83 0.28 7.83 9.80
CA ARG A 83 -0.50 7.10 10.81
C ARG A 83 -1.55 6.22 10.14
N GLY A 84 -1.92 5.14 10.83
CA GLY A 84 -2.79 4.11 10.28
C GLY A 84 -4.11 4.61 9.71
N GLU A 85 -4.76 5.55 10.39
CA GLU A 85 -6.02 6.11 9.92
C GLU A 85 -5.89 6.81 8.57
N MET A 86 -4.79 7.53 8.38
CA MET A 86 -4.53 8.23 7.12
C MET A 86 -4.32 7.21 5.99
N LEU A 87 -3.48 6.21 6.23
CA LEU A 87 -3.18 5.20 5.22
C LEU A 87 -4.42 4.37 4.88
N ALA A 88 -5.21 3.99 5.89
CA ALA A 88 -6.45 3.24 5.68
C ALA A 88 -7.44 4.07 4.85
N GLY A 89 -7.52 5.36 5.12
CA GLY A 89 -8.39 6.26 4.34
C GLY A 89 -8.00 6.34 2.88
N ILE A 90 -6.69 6.42 2.62
CA ILE A 90 -6.16 6.44 1.25
C ILE A 90 -6.47 5.10 0.56
N ALA A 91 -6.22 3.98 1.25
CA ALA A 91 -6.48 2.65 0.70
C ALA A 91 -7.95 2.50 0.31
N ARG A 92 -8.87 2.97 1.16
CA ARG A 92 -10.30 2.90 0.89
C ARG A 92 -10.68 3.76 -0.32
N LYS A 93 -10.15 4.96 -0.43
CA LYS A 93 -10.39 5.84 -1.59
C LYS A 93 -9.92 5.20 -2.89
N LEU A 94 -8.80 4.48 -2.83
CA LEU A 94 -8.27 3.76 -3.99
C LEU A 94 -9.02 2.47 -4.29
N GLY A 95 -9.94 2.06 -3.42
CA GLY A 95 -10.70 0.84 -3.62
C GLY A 95 -9.92 -0.44 -3.35
N LEU A 96 -8.83 -0.36 -2.57
CA LEU A 96 -7.98 -1.53 -2.33
C LEU A 96 -8.71 -2.66 -1.61
N HIS A 97 -9.70 -2.32 -0.77
CA HIS A 97 -10.48 -3.32 -0.04
C HIS A 97 -11.22 -4.29 -0.98
N GLU A 98 -11.51 -3.87 -2.18
CA GLU A 98 -12.23 -4.69 -3.15
C GLU A 98 -11.37 -5.84 -3.72
N HIS A 99 -10.06 -5.77 -3.55
CA HIS A 99 -9.13 -6.73 -4.15
C HIS A 99 -8.44 -7.64 -3.13
N VAL A 100 -8.67 -7.43 -1.84
CA VAL A 100 -8.05 -8.23 -0.79
C VAL A 100 -8.63 -9.64 -0.79
N ILE A 101 -7.77 -10.64 -0.84
CA ILE A 101 -8.17 -12.04 -0.81
C ILE A 101 -7.93 -12.59 0.60
N MET A 102 -8.97 -13.11 1.21
CA MET A 102 -8.95 -13.68 2.55
C MET A 102 -9.68 -15.01 2.53
N ASP A 103 -9.66 -15.72 3.66
CA ASP A 103 -10.48 -16.93 3.78
C ASP A 103 -11.96 -16.52 3.87
N GLU A 104 -12.84 -17.52 3.80
CA GLU A 104 -14.28 -17.30 3.82
C GLU A 104 -14.74 -16.56 5.09
N LYS A 105 -14.17 -16.91 6.23
CA LYS A 105 -14.52 -16.28 7.50
C LYS A 105 -14.20 -14.79 7.49
N GLY A 106 -13.00 -14.44 6.98
CA GLY A 106 -12.60 -13.04 6.88
C GLY A 106 -13.53 -12.24 5.96
N MET A 107 -13.89 -12.83 4.82
CA MET A 107 -14.78 -12.16 3.87
C MET A 107 -16.19 -11.97 4.45
N ARG A 108 -16.72 -12.99 5.15
CA ARG A 108 -18.03 -12.87 5.79
C ARG A 108 -18.08 -11.78 6.85
N ASN A 109 -16.96 -11.59 7.55
CA ASN A 109 -16.87 -10.60 8.62
C ASN A 109 -16.35 -9.23 8.14
N SER A 110 -16.20 -9.08 6.82
CA SER A 110 -15.70 -7.85 6.19
C SER A 110 -14.36 -7.38 6.75
N TRP A 111 -13.46 -8.33 7.07
CA TRP A 111 -12.11 -8.01 7.54
C TRP A 111 -11.30 -7.24 6.49
N ASN A 112 -11.65 -7.41 5.20
CA ASN A 112 -11.01 -6.66 4.12
C ASN A 112 -11.26 -5.15 4.23
N GLU A 113 -12.22 -4.73 5.05
CA GLU A 113 -12.49 -3.31 5.30
C GLU A 113 -11.93 -2.83 6.64
N ASN A 114 -11.26 -3.71 7.38
CA ASN A 114 -10.63 -3.37 8.64
C ASN A 114 -9.50 -2.35 8.40
N PRO A 115 -9.47 -1.23 9.14
CA PRO A 115 -8.45 -0.19 8.92
C PRO A 115 -7.01 -0.69 9.00
N LYS A 116 -6.71 -1.60 9.91
CA LYS A 116 -5.34 -2.13 10.03
C LYS A 116 -4.95 -2.93 8.78
N ILE A 117 -5.87 -3.72 8.24
CA ILE A 117 -5.61 -4.49 7.02
C ILE A 117 -5.47 -3.56 5.83
N LEU A 118 -6.29 -2.52 5.75
CA LEU A 118 -6.18 -1.54 4.66
C LEU A 118 -4.84 -0.80 4.70
N GLU A 119 -4.39 -0.43 5.89
CA GLU A 119 -3.08 0.17 6.08
C GLU A 119 -1.97 -0.77 5.58
N ASP A 120 -2.02 -2.03 5.98
CA ASP A 120 -1.04 -3.03 5.61
C ASP A 120 -1.00 -3.25 4.09
N VAL A 121 -2.17 -3.33 3.47
CA VAL A 121 -2.29 -3.55 2.03
C VAL A 121 -1.76 -2.34 1.25
N PHE A 122 -2.01 -1.12 1.73
CA PHE A 122 -1.45 0.06 1.08
C PHE A 122 0.08 0.03 1.12
N GLU A 123 0.65 -0.29 2.29
CA GLU A 123 2.10 -0.41 2.42
C GLU A 123 2.65 -1.52 1.52
N ALA A 124 1.94 -2.65 1.46
CA ALA A 124 2.36 -3.76 0.60
C ALA A 124 2.32 -3.37 -0.88
N LEU A 125 1.33 -2.58 -1.28
CA LEU A 125 1.26 -2.08 -2.65
C LEU A 125 2.44 -1.17 -2.98
N VAL A 126 2.80 -0.28 -2.06
CA VAL A 126 3.99 0.57 -2.21
C VAL A 126 5.24 -0.31 -2.34
N GLY A 127 5.35 -1.35 -1.53
CA GLY A 127 6.48 -2.28 -1.60
C GLY A 127 6.55 -3.00 -2.94
N ALA A 128 5.40 -3.46 -3.45
CA ALA A 128 5.34 -4.13 -4.74
C ALA A 128 5.77 -3.18 -5.87
N LEU A 129 5.27 -1.96 -5.85
CA LEU A 129 5.61 -0.96 -6.86
C LEU A 129 7.12 -0.65 -6.83
N TYR A 130 7.67 -0.51 -5.63
CA TYR A 130 9.10 -0.28 -5.47
C TYR A 130 9.93 -1.42 -6.07
N LEU A 131 9.56 -2.67 -5.78
CA LEU A 131 10.30 -3.83 -6.28
C LEU A 131 10.17 -3.96 -7.80
N ASP A 132 9.03 -3.64 -8.35
CA ASP A 132 8.77 -3.78 -9.78
C ASP A 132 9.32 -2.62 -10.61
N GLN A 133 9.21 -1.39 -10.12
CA GLN A 133 9.50 -0.18 -10.91
C GLN A 133 10.58 0.72 -10.29
N GLY A 134 10.96 0.50 -9.05
CA GLY A 134 12.00 1.31 -8.40
C GLY A 134 11.47 2.48 -7.60
N LEU A 135 12.40 3.19 -6.96
CA LEU A 135 12.08 4.24 -6.00
C LEU A 135 11.36 5.44 -6.63
N LEU A 136 11.75 5.83 -7.84
CA LEU A 136 11.13 6.99 -8.49
C LEU A 136 9.65 6.77 -8.72
N HIS A 137 9.27 5.61 -9.22
CA HIS A 137 7.85 5.28 -9.45
C HIS A 137 7.09 5.19 -8.14
N ALA A 138 7.70 4.59 -7.10
CA ALA A 138 7.08 4.52 -5.78
C ALA A 138 6.86 5.92 -5.23
N LYS A 139 7.85 6.80 -5.36
CA LYS A 139 7.75 8.20 -4.93
C LYS A 139 6.60 8.92 -5.64
N GLN A 140 6.53 8.77 -6.96
CA GLN A 140 5.51 9.44 -7.75
C GLN A 140 4.11 9.02 -7.33
N PHE A 141 3.91 7.72 -7.12
CA PHE A 141 2.63 7.19 -6.69
C PHE A 141 2.26 7.70 -5.29
N VAL A 142 3.18 7.57 -4.34
CA VAL A 142 2.95 8.00 -2.96
C VAL A 142 2.58 9.48 -2.91
N LEU A 143 3.39 10.32 -3.55
CA LEU A 143 3.12 11.76 -3.53
C LEU A 143 1.80 12.11 -4.21
N SER A 144 1.41 11.38 -5.26
CA SER A 144 0.15 11.66 -5.95
C SER A 144 -1.05 11.43 -5.03
N VAL A 145 -1.01 10.39 -4.18
CA VAL A 145 -2.14 10.09 -3.29
C VAL A 145 -2.14 10.95 -2.03
N PHE A 146 -0.98 11.46 -1.62
CA PHE A 146 -0.89 12.32 -0.44
C PHE A 146 -1.11 13.80 -0.75
N THR A 147 -0.80 14.24 -1.96
CA THR A 147 -0.90 15.65 -2.33
C THR A 147 -2.15 15.99 -3.14
N ASN A 148 -2.87 14.98 -3.62
CA ASN A 148 -4.11 15.17 -4.35
C ASN A 148 -5.28 15.09 -3.35
N PRO A 149 -5.97 16.19 -3.06
CA PRO A 149 -7.05 16.19 -2.08
C PRO A 149 -8.31 15.46 -2.55
N GLU A 150 -8.41 15.18 -3.83
CA GLU A 150 -9.51 14.42 -4.41
C GLU A 150 -9.25 12.92 -4.25
#